data_7aa2e0d39527da420c7a15b2d6807531
#
_entry.id   7aa2e0d39527da420c7a15b2d6807531
#
_cell.length_a   1.000
_cell.length_b   1.000
_cell.length_c   1.000
_cell.angle_alpha   90.00
_cell.angle_beta   90.00
_cell.angle_gamma   90.00
#
_symmetry.space_group_name_H-M   'P 1'
#
loop_
_entity.id
_entity.type
_entity.pdbx_description
1 polymer ?
#
loop_
_entity_poly.entity_id
_entity_poly.type
_entity_poly.pdbx_seq_one_letter_code
_entity_poly.pdbx_strand_id
1 'polypeptide(L)'
;MAFVDDYLDADLADEVEKQLIEAHGAIVKRFIKKSGNSPSPKPVIEEAAQYEAAVVGIAMCGSCTAATVADAVALEKKGVRTVTIVWDTFEKAARSAARIQGTPDIRFAVVPSRQGSDTAEEQRAKARVAVGTIVELLVAT
;
A
#
# COMPACT_ATOMS: atom_id res chain seq x y z
N MET A 1 -8.77 -4.84 -8.46
CA MET A 1 -7.58 -4.94 -7.60
C MET A 1 -7.97 -4.82 -6.14
N ALA A 2 -7.21 -5.43 -5.27
CA ALA A 2 -7.42 -5.30 -3.83
C ALA A 2 -6.64 -4.11 -3.29
N PHE A 3 -7.21 -3.40 -2.33
CA PHE A 3 -6.50 -2.37 -1.58
C PHE A 3 -6.62 -2.71 -0.09
N VAL A 4 -5.53 -3.19 0.49
CA VAL A 4 -5.48 -3.51 1.92
C VAL A 4 -5.03 -2.24 2.65
N ASP A 5 -5.98 -1.59 3.29
CA ASP A 5 -5.81 -0.27 3.91
C ASP A 5 -5.63 -0.42 5.42
N ASP A 6 -4.48 0.01 5.93
CA ASP A 6 -4.19 -0.04 7.38
C ASP A 6 -4.92 1.06 8.16
N TYR A 7 -5.63 1.93 7.47
CA TYR A 7 -6.45 3.00 8.04
C TYR A 7 -5.66 4.03 8.86
N LEU A 8 -4.37 4.18 8.58
CA LEU A 8 -3.52 5.12 9.31
C LEU A 8 -3.45 6.49 8.64
N ASP A 9 -3.54 6.54 7.32
CA ASP A 9 -3.62 7.78 6.55
C ASP A 9 -4.86 7.72 5.64
N ALA A 10 -6.01 7.84 6.25
CA ALA A 10 -7.28 7.65 5.56
C ALA A 10 -7.49 8.64 4.40
N ASP A 11 -7.05 9.88 4.56
CA ASP A 11 -7.22 10.90 3.52
C ASP A 11 -6.42 10.56 2.27
N LEU A 12 -5.17 10.14 2.44
CA LEU A 12 -4.34 9.72 1.33
C LEU A 12 -4.86 8.43 0.70
N ALA A 13 -5.29 7.48 1.53
CA ALA A 13 -5.87 6.23 1.04
C ALA A 13 -7.12 6.47 0.21
N ASP A 14 -8.01 7.35 0.65
CA ASP A 14 -9.22 7.71 -0.10
C ASP A 14 -8.87 8.32 -1.45
N GLU A 15 -7.90 9.21 -1.49
CA GLU A 15 -7.48 9.84 -2.73
C GLU A 15 -6.81 8.84 -3.69
N VAL A 16 -6.01 7.92 -3.16
CA VAL A 16 -5.39 6.87 -3.97
C VAL A 16 -6.46 6.00 -4.62
N GLU A 17 -7.43 5.53 -3.85
CA GLU A 17 -8.53 4.74 -4.38
C GLU A 17 -9.31 5.49 -5.45
N LYS A 18 -9.66 6.74 -5.15
CA LYS A 18 -10.40 7.59 -6.07
C LYS A 18 -9.67 7.76 -7.40
N GLN A 19 -8.37 8.04 -7.36
CA GLN A 19 -7.59 8.26 -8.58
C GLN A 19 -7.35 6.97 -9.36
N LEU A 20 -7.20 5.82 -8.69
CA LEU A 20 -7.12 4.55 -9.38
C LEU A 20 -8.39 4.27 -10.18
N ILE A 21 -9.53 4.56 -9.61
CA ILE A 21 -10.83 4.36 -10.27
C ILE A 21 -11.05 5.38 -11.39
N GLU A 22 -10.88 6.66 -11.10
CA GLU A 22 -11.23 7.73 -12.04
C GLU A 22 -10.22 7.89 -13.19
N ALA A 23 -8.92 7.80 -12.88
CA ALA A 23 -7.89 8.05 -13.88
C ALA A 23 -7.49 6.79 -14.66
N HIS A 24 -7.62 5.63 -14.07
CA HIS A 24 -7.13 4.37 -14.67
C HIS A 24 -8.22 3.32 -14.86
N GLY A 25 -9.46 3.61 -14.49
CA GLY A 25 -10.58 2.70 -14.68
C GLY A 25 -10.48 1.42 -13.84
N ALA A 26 -9.73 1.45 -12.75
CA ALA A 26 -9.56 0.27 -11.89
C ALA A 26 -10.86 -0.07 -11.16
N ILE A 27 -11.09 -1.36 -10.95
CA ILE A 27 -12.12 -1.83 -10.04
C ILE A 27 -11.43 -2.18 -8.74
N VAL A 28 -11.71 -1.43 -7.67
CA VAL A 28 -11.00 -1.53 -6.40
C VAL A 28 -11.92 -2.13 -5.33
N LYS A 29 -11.46 -3.20 -4.70
CA LYS A 29 -12.08 -3.73 -3.47
C LYS A 29 -11.18 -3.36 -2.30
N ARG A 30 -11.70 -2.54 -1.40
CA ARG A 30 -10.97 -2.06 -0.25
C ARG A 30 -11.19 -2.94 0.98
N PHE A 31 -10.10 -3.34 1.61
CA PHE A 31 -10.10 -4.12 2.85
C PHE A 31 -9.53 -3.25 3.95
N ILE A 32 -10.36 -2.76 4.84
CA ILE A 32 -9.91 -1.88 5.94
C ILE A 32 -9.53 -2.74 7.13
N LYS A 33 -8.28 -2.60 7.58
CA LYS A 33 -7.77 -3.36 8.72
C LYS A 33 -8.33 -2.82 10.03
N LYS A 34 -8.57 -3.72 10.97
CA LYS A 34 -8.99 -3.36 12.32
C LYS A 34 -7.83 -2.83 13.17
N SER A 35 -6.60 -3.23 12.84
CA SER A 35 -5.40 -2.79 13.54
C SER A 35 -4.26 -2.63 12.53
N GLY A 36 -3.73 -1.41 12.42
CA GLY A 36 -2.58 -1.12 11.57
C GLY A 36 -1.27 -1.71 12.08
N ASN A 37 -1.22 -2.11 13.37
CA ASN A 37 -0.01 -2.65 14.00
C ASN A 37 0.14 -4.15 13.85
N SER A 38 -0.83 -4.83 13.27
CA SER A 38 -0.82 -6.28 13.12
C SER A 38 -1.02 -6.65 11.65
N PRO A 39 -0.42 -7.75 11.20
CA PRO A 39 -0.72 -8.27 9.86
C PRO A 39 -2.20 -8.59 9.72
N SER A 40 -2.70 -8.55 8.51
CA SER A 40 -4.08 -8.89 8.23
C SER A 40 -4.37 -10.36 8.57
N PRO A 41 -5.58 -10.66 9.06
CA PRO A 41 -5.98 -12.04 9.29
C PRO A 41 -5.91 -12.86 8.00
N LYS A 42 -5.64 -14.14 8.12
CA LYS A 42 -5.54 -15.04 6.98
C LYS A 42 -6.73 -14.96 6.02
N PRO A 43 -8.00 -14.91 6.50
CA PRO A 43 -9.14 -14.78 5.58
C PRO A 43 -9.10 -13.54 4.71
N VAL A 44 -8.60 -12.42 5.22
CA VAL A 44 -8.47 -11.18 4.46
C VAL A 44 -7.44 -11.34 3.34
N ILE A 45 -6.30 -11.94 3.66
CA ILE A 45 -5.26 -12.21 2.66
C ILE A 45 -5.78 -13.17 1.59
N GLU A 46 -6.49 -14.21 1.99
CA GLU A 46 -7.06 -15.19 1.04
C GLU A 46 -8.07 -14.52 0.09
N GLU A 47 -8.91 -13.64 0.61
CA GLU A 47 -9.87 -12.91 -0.22
C GLU A 47 -9.18 -11.92 -1.15
N ALA A 48 -8.21 -11.15 -0.63
CA ALA A 48 -7.43 -10.21 -1.43
C ALA A 48 -6.61 -10.93 -2.51
N ALA A 49 -6.19 -12.15 -2.25
CA ALA A 49 -5.41 -12.96 -3.20
C ALA A 49 -6.22 -13.44 -4.40
N GLN A 50 -7.52 -13.25 -4.41
CA GLN A 50 -8.35 -13.55 -5.57
C GLN A 50 -8.23 -12.51 -6.68
N TYR A 51 -7.62 -11.37 -6.39
CA TYR A 51 -7.39 -10.31 -7.37
C TYR A 51 -6.01 -10.47 -7.98
N GLU A 52 -5.83 -9.96 -9.21
CA GLU A 52 -4.55 -10.07 -9.93
C GLU A 52 -3.49 -9.13 -9.38
N ALA A 53 -3.91 -8.03 -8.79
CA ALA A 53 -3.03 -7.01 -8.26
C ALA A 53 -3.57 -6.46 -6.94
N ALA A 54 -2.66 -5.97 -6.13
CA ALA A 54 -3.03 -5.40 -4.84
C ALA A 54 -2.15 -4.20 -4.49
N VAL A 55 -2.73 -3.31 -3.70
CA VAL A 55 -2.01 -2.21 -3.06
C VAL A 55 -2.18 -2.39 -1.56
N VAL A 56 -1.10 -2.23 -0.81
CA VAL A 56 -1.16 -2.24 0.65
C VAL A 56 -0.58 -0.94 1.18
N GLY A 57 -1.08 -0.44 2.26
CA GLY A 57 -0.56 0.79 2.87
C GLY A 57 -1.54 1.42 3.83
N ILE A 58 -1.18 2.50 4.39
CA ILE A 58 0.03 3.28 4.11
C ILE A 58 0.95 3.18 5.32
N ALA A 59 2.17 2.69 5.12
CA ALA A 59 3.11 2.48 6.22
C ALA A 59 3.65 3.82 6.71
N MET A 60 3.25 4.22 7.92
CA MET A 60 3.59 5.53 8.47
C MET A 60 4.04 5.50 9.94
N CYS A 61 4.33 4.32 10.47
CA CYS A 61 4.93 4.19 11.80
C CYS A 61 5.77 2.91 11.85
N GLY A 62 6.59 2.74 12.89
CA GLY A 62 7.53 1.63 12.96
C GLY A 62 6.88 0.26 12.98
N SER A 63 5.96 0.01 13.91
CA SER A 63 5.29 -1.29 14.03
C SER A 63 4.31 -1.55 12.88
N CYS A 64 3.63 -0.52 12.42
CA CYS A 64 2.70 -0.67 11.30
C CYS A 64 3.44 -0.92 9.97
N THR A 65 4.65 -0.40 9.81
CA THR A 65 5.46 -0.68 8.63
C THR A 65 5.75 -2.17 8.50
N ALA A 66 6.17 -2.82 9.57
CA ALA A 66 6.43 -4.26 9.57
C ALA A 66 5.16 -5.06 9.23
N ALA A 67 4.02 -4.67 9.81
CA ALA A 67 2.74 -5.33 9.55
C ALA A 67 2.28 -5.15 8.10
N THR A 68 2.43 -3.95 7.56
CA THR A 68 2.06 -3.66 6.17
C THR A 68 2.93 -4.44 5.19
N VAL A 69 4.23 -4.52 5.45
CA VAL A 69 5.15 -5.32 4.64
C VAL A 69 4.80 -6.80 4.73
N ALA A 70 4.40 -7.29 5.90
CA ALA A 70 3.97 -8.69 6.06
C ALA A 70 2.76 -9.01 5.18
N ASP A 71 1.82 -8.10 5.07
CA ASP A 71 0.66 -8.27 4.17
C ASP A 71 1.10 -8.34 2.72
N ALA A 72 2.00 -7.45 2.30
CA ALA A 72 2.53 -7.45 0.93
C ALA A 72 3.27 -8.74 0.61
N VAL A 73 4.10 -9.21 1.54
CA VAL A 73 4.83 -10.47 1.39
C VAL A 73 3.87 -11.64 1.25
N ALA A 74 2.83 -11.68 2.10
CA ALA A 74 1.83 -12.75 2.05
C ALA A 74 1.11 -12.79 0.71
N LEU A 75 0.75 -11.63 0.17
CA LEU A 75 0.09 -11.54 -1.13
C LEU A 75 1.02 -11.94 -2.29
N GLU A 76 2.26 -11.48 -2.26
CA GLU A 76 3.25 -11.86 -3.28
C GLU A 76 3.50 -13.37 -3.29
N LYS A 77 3.55 -14.01 -2.13
CA LYS A 77 3.71 -15.45 -2.03
C LYS A 77 2.53 -16.22 -2.61
N LYS A 78 1.37 -15.60 -2.70
CA LYS A 78 0.18 -16.17 -3.32
C LYS A 78 0.06 -15.82 -4.81
N GLY A 79 1.07 -15.16 -5.37
CA GLY A 79 1.09 -14.82 -6.79
C GLY A 79 0.41 -13.52 -7.15
N VAL A 80 0.06 -12.69 -6.16
CA VAL A 80 -0.57 -11.40 -6.40
C VAL A 80 0.52 -10.33 -6.55
N ARG A 81 0.52 -9.63 -7.67
CA ARG A 81 1.45 -8.51 -7.88
C ARG A 81 1.03 -7.35 -6.98
N THR A 82 1.91 -6.96 -6.06
CA THR A 82 1.55 -6.04 -4.97
C THR A 82 2.50 -4.85 -4.93
N VAL A 83 1.95 -3.66 -4.65
CA VAL A 83 2.72 -2.45 -4.38
C VAL A 83 2.38 -1.97 -2.98
N THR A 84 3.41 -1.65 -2.21
CA THR A 84 3.27 -1.12 -0.85
C THR A 84 3.50 0.38 -0.88
N ILE A 85 2.53 1.16 -0.37
CA ILE A 85 2.71 2.60 -0.19
C ILE A 85 3.37 2.82 1.17
N VAL A 86 4.45 3.60 1.17
CA VAL A 86 5.21 3.90 2.39
C VAL A 86 5.61 5.37 2.41
N TRP A 87 5.56 5.98 3.59
CA TRP A 87 6.13 7.31 3.78
C TRP A 87 7.65 7.25 3.65
N ASP A 88 8.25 8.28 3.08
CA ASP A 88 9.70 8.35 2.85
C ASP A 88 10.52 8.14 4.12
N THR A 89 10.05 8.63 5.27
CA THR A 89 10.71 8.43 6.56
C THR A 89 10.75 6.99 7.01
N PHE A 90 9.90 6.12 6.47
CA PHE A 90 9.84 4.70 6.84
C PHE A 90 10.30 3.77 5.71
N GLU A 91 10.84 4.32 4.63
CA GLU A 91 11.30 3.51 3.50
C GLU A 91 12.39 2.52 3.91
N LYS A 92 13.39 2.97 4.68
CA LYS A 92 14.47 2.09 5.16
C LYS A 92 13.93 0.95 6.01
N ALA A 93 13.01 1.27 6.93
CA ALA A 93 12.39 0.26 7.79
C ALA A 93 11.59 -0.75 6.96
N ALA A 94 10.87 -0.29 5.96
CA ALA A 94 10.08 -1.15 5.08
C ALA A 94 10.98 -2.08 4.27
N ARG A 95 12.07 -1.57 3.70
CA ARG A 95 13.00 -2.39 2.95
C ARG A 95 13.72 -3.40 3.83
N SER A 96 14.06 -3.02 5.07
CA SER A 96 14.64 -3.95 6.05
C SER A 96 13.65 -5.07 6.41
N ALA A 97 12.38 -4.71 6.64
CA ALA A 97 11.34 -5.70 6.92
C ALA A 97 11.17 -6.68 5.77
N ALA A 98 11.21 -6.20 4.53
CA ALA A 98 11.12 -7.05 3.35
C ALA A 98 12.29 -8.03 3.26
N ARG A 99 13.50 -7.58 3.56
CA ARG A 99 14.67 -8.46 3.59
C ARG A 99 14.55 -9.52 4.68
N ILE A 100 14.17 -9.10 5.87
CA ILE A 100 14.00 -10.02 7.02
C ILE A 100 12.96 -11.09 6.70
N GLN A 101 11.90 -10.73 5.99
CA GLN A 101 10.84 -11.66 5.63
C GLN A 101 11.15 -12.45 4.35
N GLY A 102 12.32 -12.28 3.78
CA GLY A 102 12.79 -13.08 2.65
C GLY A 102 12.32 -12.64 1.27
N THR A 103 11.77 -11.43 1.16
CA THR A 103 11.28 -10.89 -0.11
C THR A 103 11.77 -9.47 -0.35
N PRO A 104 13.10 -9.28 -0.57
CA PRO A 104 13.68 -7.94 -0.69
C PRO A 104 13.21 -7.16 -1.93
N ASP A 105 12.66 -7.84 -2.91
CA ASP A 105 12.25 -7.24 -4.20
C ASP A 105 10.79 -6.84 -4.27
N ILE A 106 10.05 -6.83 -3.15
CA ILE A 106 8.69 -6.30 -3.19
C ILE A 106 8.72 -4.83 -3.58
N ARG A 107 7.65 -4.40 -4.23
CA ARG A 107 7.58 -3.07 -4.85
C ARG A 107 7.08 -2.04 -3.85
N PHE A 108 7.72 -0.87 -3.85
CA PHE A 108 7.31 0.24 -2.99
C PHE A 108 6.96 1.47 -3.80
N ALA A 109 5.86 2.13 -3.44
CA ALA A 109 5.54 3.48 -3.87
C ALA A 109 5.82 4.39 -2.66
N VAL A 110 6.87 5.21 -2.76
CA VAL A 110 7.31 6.07 -1.67
C VAL A 110 6.67 7.43 -1.83
N VAL A 111 6.03 7.92 -0.77
CA VAL A 111 5.39 9.23 -0.78
C VAL A 111 6.03 10.13 0.28
N PRO A 112 6.06 11.46 0.07
CA PRO A 112 6.57 12.37 1.09
C PRO A 112 5.77 12.24 2.38
N SER A 113 6.45 12.31 3.51
CA SER A 113 5.81 12.27 4.82
C SER A 113 4.79 13.40 4.94
N ARG A 114 3.63 13.09 5.53
CA ARG A 114 2.58 14.07 5.74
C ARG A 114 3.04 15.13 6.72
N GLN A 115 2.97 16.38 6.32
CA GLN A 115 3.10 17.51 7.24
C GLN A 115 1.73 17.74 7.88
N GLY A 116 1.69 18.09 9.16
CA GLY A 116 0.44 18.24 9.89
C GLY A 116 -0.53 19.29 9.32
N SER A 117 -0.08 20.10 8.38
CA SER A 117 -0.86 21.14 7.75
C SER A 117 -1.12 20.90 6.27
N ASP A 118 -0.95 19.68 5.78
CA ASP A 118 -1.22 19.38 4.37
C ASP A 118 -2.66 19.73 3.99
N THR A 119 -2.81 20.43 2.89
CA THR A 119 -4.12 20.77 2.34
C THR A 119 -4.68 19.58 1.56
N ALA A 120 -5.99 19.64 1.24
CA ALA A 120 -6.60 18.63 0.39
C ALA A 120 -5.92 18.57 -0.98
N GLU A 121 -5.48 19.70 -1.51
CA GLU A 121 -4.77 19.76 -2.78
C GLU A 121 -3.41 19.07 -2.70
N GLU A 122 -2.67 19.25 -1.60
CA GLU A 122 -1.40 18.58 -1.38
C GLU A 122 -1.58 17.08 -1.27
N GLN A 123 -2.63 16.63 -0.60
CA GLN A 123 -2.96 15.20 -0.51
C GLN A 123 -3.30 14.63 -1.89
N ARG A 124 -4.05 15.36 -2.71
CA ARG A 124 -4.34 14.93 -4.08
C ARG A 124 -3.08 14.82 -4.93
N ALA A 125 -2.15 15.77 -4.77
CA ALA A 125 -0.89 15.75 -5.50
C ALA A 125 -0.03 14.55 -5.09
N LYS A 126 0.06 14.24 -3.79
CA LYS A 126 0.77 13.06 -3.30
C LYS A 126 0.14 11.78 -3.82
N ALA A 127 -1.18 11.71 -3.79
CA ALA A 127 -1.90 10.54 -4.31
C ALA A 127 -1.65 10.35 -5.81
N ARG A 128 -1.60 11.43 -6.57
CA ARG A 128 -1.32 11.35 -8.01
C ARG A 128 0.04 10.75 -8.29
N VAL A 129 1.06 11.16 -7.54
CA VAL A 129 2.40 10.59 -7.66
C VAL A 129 2.40 9.11 -7.27
N ALA A 130 1.77 8.78 -6.16
CA ALA A 130 1.68 7.39 -5.69
C ALA A 130 0.95 6.51 -6.71
N VAL A 131 -0.18 6.96 -7.23
CA VAL A 131 -0.95 6.21 -8.23
C VAL A 131 -0.16 6.01 -9.52
N GLY A 132 0.56 7.03 -9.97
CA GLY A 132 1.43 6.90 -11.14
C GLY A 132 2.47 5.81 -10.95
N THR A 133 3.13 5.80 -9.80
CA THR A 133 4.13 4.78 -9.46
C THR A 133 3.48 3.40 -9.35
N ILE A 134 2.33 3.30 -8.70
CA ILE A 134 1.60 2.04 -8.55
C ILE A 134 1.28 1.43 -9.90
N VAL A 135 0.69 2.21 -10.79
CA VAL A 135 0.31 1.73 -12.13
C VAL A 135 1.55 1.29 -12.90
N GLU A 136 2.61 2.10 -12.88
CA GLU A 136 3.86 1.76 -13.55
C GLU A 136 4.43 0.42 -13.05
N LEU A 137 4.48 0.24 -11.72
CA LEU A 137 5.02 -0.98 -11.12
C LEU A 137 4.12 -2.20 -11.36
N LEU A 138 2.82 -2.03 -11.42
CA LEU A 138 1.89 -3.14 -11.64
C LEU A 138 1.87 -3.61 -13.08
N VAL A 139 2.13 -2.75 -14.05
CA VAL A 139 2.16 -3.13 -15.47
C VAL A 139 3.56 -3.48 -15.97
N ALA A 140 4.60 -3.17 -15.21
CA ALA A 140 5.98 -3.52 -15.57
C ALA A 140 6.17 -5.04 -15.54
N THR A 141 6.79 -5.57 -16.56
CA THR A 141 7.08 -7.01 -16.68
C THR A 141 8.51 -7.32 -16.27
#